data_d32676b30d2f355b43a032a1f69043ac
#
_entry.id   d32676b30d2f355b43a032a1f69043ac
#
_cell.length_a   1.000
_cell.length_b   1.000
_cell.length_c   1.000
_cell.angle_alpha   90.00
_cell.angle_beta   90.00
_cell.angle_gamma   90.00
#
_symmetry.space_group_name_H-M   'P 1'
#
loop_
_entity.id
_entity.type
_entity.pdbx_description
1 polymer ?
#
loop_
_entity_poly.entity_id
_entity_poly.type
_entity_poly.pdbx_seq_one_letter_code
_entity_poly.pdbx_strand_id
1 'polypeptide(L)'
;MSHIPSQLVPTVLALVFAIGTAEASKDERHSAEELRQLGEALEYGQGVEPDLDAARDHYCRAAQGGDSAAAYNLGWMHLNGRGVPGNDAKAVGWFRLAKTLGDAHAARLLDRLMGVDATEDPDCLVLGETPRRETIETWVHMQAASHALDPELVIAVIEAESNFDANAQSPKHAKGLMQLMDSTAKRFGVNDVWSPRQNLTGGMRYLAWLIRRFDGDLRLALAGYNAGERRVDEHDGVPPFAETRKYLKRIIKRYGRNTHPVPSDPGTKTDN
;
A
#
# COMPACT_ATOMS: atom_id res chain seq x y z
N MET A 1 -44.74 -1.59 40.36
CA MET A 1 -44.07 -2.90 40.14
C MET A 1 -44.10 -3.15 38.63
N SER A 2 -43.12 -2.73 37.89
CA SER A 2 -43.00 -2.91 36.45
C SER A 2 -41.62 -3.50 36.18
N HIS A 3 -41.63 -4.73 35.73
CA HIS A 3 -40.45 -5.49 35.32
C HIS A 3 -39.87 -4.87 34.05
N ILE A 4 -38.58 -4.52 34.10
CA ILE A 4 -37.76 -4.24 32.94
C ILE A 4 -37.09 -5.57 32.54
N PRO A 5 -37.22 -6.08 31.33
CA PRO A 5 -36.51 -7.27 30.91
C PRO A 5 -35.04 -6.92 30.65
N SER A 6 -34.16 -7.63 31.32
CA SER A 6 -32.73 -7.72 31.08
C SER A 6 -32.52 -8.28 29.64
N GLN A 7 -32.08 -7.44 28.71
CA GLN A 7 -31.64 -7.87 27.39
C GLN A 7 -30.12 -8.00 27.40
N LEU A 8 -29.65 -9.22 27.44
CA LEU A 8 -28.61 -9.88 26.68
C LEU A 8 -27.47 -8.99 26.12
N VAL A 9 -26.37 -8.95 26.83
CA VAL A 9 -25.04 -8.78 26.26
C VAL A 9 -24.41 -10.17 26.25
N PRO A 10 -24.44 -10.88 25.16
CA PRO A 10 -23.65 -12.08 25.03
C PRO A 10 -22.74 -11.96 23.82
N THR A 11 -21.62 -12.48 23.89
CA THR A 11 -20.78 -13.01 22.82
C THR A 11 -19.34 -12.53 22.78
N VAL A 12 -18.93 -11.42 23.43
CA VAL A 12 -17.50 -11.07 23.51
C VAL A 12 -16.78 -11.88 24.60
N LEU A 13 -17.50 -12.32 25.64
CA LEU A 13 -16.89 -13.04 26.77
C LEU A 13 -16.51 -14.51 26.46
N ALA A 14 -17.06 -15.11 25.42
CA ALA A 14 -16.77 -16.51 25.07
C ALA A 14 -15.46 -16.69 24.28
N LEU A 15 -14.95 -15.62 23.65
CA LEU A 15 -13.73 -15.71 22.81
C LEU A 15 -12.44 -15.59 23.64
N VAL A 16 -12.47 -14.94 24.82
CA VAL A 16 -11.27 -14.67 25.63
C VAL A 16 -10.92 -15.83 26.56
N PHE A 17 -11.85 -16.70 26.94
CA PHE A 17 -11.59 -17.84 27.84
C PHE A 17 -11.00 -19.10 27.18
N ALA A 18 -10.86 -19.13 25.85
CA ALA A 18 -10.27 -20.27 25.11
C ALA A 18 -8.74 -20.21 24.97
N ILE A 19 -8.05 -19.23 25.59
CA ILE A 19 -6.59 -19.05 25.46
C ILE A 19 -5.78 -19.85 26.47
N GLY A 20 -6.42 -20.62 27.34
CA GLY A 20 -5.74 -21.43 28.36
C GLY A 20 -5.91 -22.91 28.16
N THR A 21 -5.08 -23.56 27.43
CA THR A 21 -4.73 -24.98 27.25
C THR A 21 -5.13 -25.57 25.90
N ALA A 22 -4.16 -25.83 25.11
CA ALA A 22 -3.93 -26.91 24.16
C ALA A 22 -3.39 -26.43 22.80
N GLU A 23 -2.19 -26.87 22.53
CA GLU A 23 -1.59 -27.23 21.23
C GLU A 23 -1.78 -26.24 20.04
N ALA A 24 -0.67 -25.64 19.69
CA ALA A 24 -0.42 -24.98 18.41
C ALA A 24 -0.76 -25.91 17.24
N SER A 25 -1.97 -25.74 16.68
CA SER A 25 -2.24 -26.11 15.27
C SER A 25 -3.71 -25.82 14.91
N LYS A 26 -4.02 -24.58 14.64
CA LYS A 26 -4.97 -24.08 13.65
C LYS A 26 -4.81 -22.57 13.66
N ASP A 27 -4.26 -22.06 12.60
CA ASP A 27 -4.31 -20.66 12.26
C ASP A 27 -5.80 -20.28 12.11
N GLU A 28 -6.45 -19.91 13.21
CA GLU A 28 -7.77 -19.31 13.21
C GLU A 28 -7.61 -17.96 12.54
N ARG A 29 -7.87 -17.92 11.24
CA ARG A 29 -7.85 -16.70 10.45
C ARG A 29 -9.05 -15.86 10.87
N HIS A 30 -8.83 -15.00 11.85
CA HIS A 30 -9.78 -13.95 12.17
C HIS A 30 -10.01 -13.09 10.93
N SER A 31 -11.26 -12.71 10.68
CA SER A 31 -11.58 -11.70 9.67
C SER A 31 -10.93 -10.36 10.03
N ALA A 32 -10.76 -9.47 9.05
CA ALA A 32 -10.22 -8.14 9.31
C ALA A 32 -11.07 -7.37 10.33
N GLU A 33 -12.39 -7.53 10.29
CA GLU A 33 -13.31 -6.94 11.25
C GLU A 33 -13.12 -7.48 12.67
N GLU A 34 -12.99 -8.81 12.85
CA GLU A 34 -12.73 -9.43 14.16
C GLU A 34 -11.39 -8.95 14.74
N LEU A 35 -10.35 -8.85 13.92
CA LEU A 35 -9.06 -8.31 14.34
C LEU A 35 -9.19 -6.85 14.81
N ARG A 36 -9.93 -6.02 14.08
CA ARG A 36 -10.20 -4.64 14.51
C ARG A 36 -10.92 -4.58 15.84
N GLN A 37 -11.96 -5.38 16.03
CA GLN A 37 -12.73 -5.43 17.29
C GLN A 37 -11.84 -5.87 18.48
N LEU A 38 -10.93 -6.83 18.29
CA LEU A 38 -9.94 -7.21 19.28
C LEU A 38 -8.99 -6.05 19.60
N GLY A 39 -8.54 -5.33 18.58
CA GLY A 39 -7.73 -4.12 18.74
C GLY A 39 -8.45 -3.05 19.57
N GLU A 40 -9.72 -2.79 19.28
CA GLU A 40 -10.55 -1.83 20.04
C GLU A 40 -10.73 -2.28 21.51
N ALA A 41 -11.00 -3.55 21.73
CA ALA A 41 -11.13 -4.09 23.09
C ALA A 41 -9.85 -3.89 23.90
N LEU A 42 -8.69 -4.15 23.32
CA LEU A 42 -7.38 -3.95 23.93
C LEU A 42 -7.02 -2.47 24.11
N GLU A 43 -7.38 -1.61 23.15
CA GLU A 43 -7.10 -0.18 23.25
C GLU A 43 -7.88 0.50 24.38
N TYR A 44 -9.15 0.11 24.56
CA TYR A 44 -10.06 0.76 25.49
C TYR A 44 -10.37 -0.05 26.75
N GLY A 45 -9.74 -1.22 26.93
CA GLY A 45 -9.97 -2.07 28.09
C GLY A 45 -11.38 -2.66 28.15
N GLN A 46 -11.97 -3.01 27.01
CA GLN A 46 -13.34 -3.53 26.94
C GLN A 46 -13.37 -5.03 27.28
N GLY A 47 -13.50 -5.33 28.57
CA GLY A 47 -13.52 -6.71 29.07
C GLY A 47 -12.16 -7.40 29.13
N VAL A 48 -11.08 -6.69 28.81
CA VAL A 48 -9.67 -7.13 28.89
C VAL A 48 -8.81 -6.03 29.49
N GLU A 49 -7.63 -6.37 30.01
CA GLU A 49 -6.63 -5.37 30.41
C GLU A 49 -6.17 -4.58 29.18
N PRO A 50 -6.07 -3.25 29.24
CA PRO A 50 -5.59 -2.45 28.14
C PRO A 50 -4.15 -2.80 27.76
N ASP A 51 -3.93 -3.05 26.46
CA ASP A 51 -2.61 -3.31 25.89
C ASP A 51 -2.51 -2.62 24.52
N LEU A 52 -1.85 -1.46 24.49
CA LEU A 52 -1.74 -0.65 23.28
C LEU A 52 -0.83 -1.26 22.21
N ASP A 53 0.17 -2.06 22.61
CA ASP A 53 1.04 -2.76 21.67
C ASP A 53 0.28 -3.89 20.97
N ALA A 54 -0.45 -4.70 21.75
CA ALA A 54 -1.30 -5.74 21.19
C ALA A 54 -2.45 -5.14 20.34
N ALA A 55 -3.06 -4.04 20.78
CA ALA A 55 -4.08 -3.32 20.01
C ALA A 55 -3.54 -2.89 18.63
N ARG A 56 -2.36 -2.28 18.60
CA ARG A 56 -1.69 -1.88 17.35
C ARG A 56 -1.47 -3.08 16.43
N ASP A 57 -0.96 -4.20 16.95
CA ASP A 57 -0.69 -5.39 16.15
C ASP A 57 -1.97 -5.96 15.54
N HIS A 58 -3.08 -5.97 16.28
CA HIS A 58 -4.39 -6.36 15.75
C HIS A 58 -4.91 -5.40 14.69
N TYR A 59 -4.80 -4.08 14.90
CA TYR A 59 -5.15 -3.08 13.89
C TYR A 59 -4.29 -3.21 12.63
N CYS A 60 -3.00 -3.48 12.77
CA CYS A 60 -2.11 -3.70 11.63
C CYS A 60 -2.56 -4.86 10.76
N ARG A 61 -2.87 -6.01 11.38
CA ARG A 61 -3.37 -7.19 10.67
C ARG A 61 -4.74 -6.93 10.03
N ALA A 62 -5.63 -6.21 10.71
CA ALA A 62 -6.92 -5.82 10.18
C ALA A 62 -6.78 -4.89 8.97
N ALA A 63 -5.94 -3.87 9.05
CA ALA A 63 -5.68 -2.93 7.95
C ALA A 63 -5.04 -3.63 6.73
N GLN A 64 -4.12 -4.59 6.94
CA GLN A 64 -3.59 -5.46 5.89
C GLN A 64 -4.67 -6.34 5.25
N GLY A 65 -5.70 -6.70 6.00
CA GLY A 65 -6.89 -7.41 5.53
C GLY A 65 -7.94 -6.50 4.87
N GLY A 66 -7.66 -5.20 4.72
CA GLY A 66 -8.54 -4.25 4.04
C GLY A 66 -9.55 -3.53 4.95
N ASP A 67 -9.43 -3.61 6.29
CA ASP A 67 -10.30 -2.87 7.21
C ASP A 67 -9.90 -1.39 7.25
N SER A 68 -10.77 -0.53 6.70
CA SER A 68 -10.52 0.91 6.63
C SER A 68 -10.53 1.60 8.01
N ALA A 69 -11.35 1.12 8.95
CA ALA A 69 -11.42 1.68 10.29
C ALA A 69 -10.18 1.33 11.11
N ALA A 70 -9.62 0.14 10.94
CA ALA A 70 -8.34 -0.22 11.57
C ALA A 70 -7.19 0.68 11.05
N ALA A 71 -7.12 0.93 9.76
CA ALA A 71 -6.16 1.88 9.19
C ALA A 71 -6.36 3.30 9.74
N TYR A 72 -7.61 3.73 9.92
CA TYR A 72 -7.95 5.01 10.54
C TYR A 72 -7.49 5.07 12.01
N ASN A 73 -7.73 4.02 12.79
CA ASN A 73 -7.30 3.93 14.19
C ASN A 73 -5.77 4.00 14.32
N LEU A 74 -5.03 3.31 13.46
CA LEU A 74 -3.56 3.41 13.40
C LEU A 74 -3.08 4.84 13.10
N GLY A 75 -3.75 5.52 12.16
CA GLY A 75 -3.48 6.93 11.90
C GLY A 75 -3.62 7.80 13.15
N TRP A 76 -4.67 7.59 13.94
CA TRP A 76 -4.88 8.27 15.22
C TRP A 76 -3.87 7.89 16.31
N MET A 77 -3.46 6.63 16.39
CA MET A 77 -2.41 6.23 17.32
C MET A 77 -1.11 6.99 17.04
N HIS A 78 -0.70 7.10 15.78
CA HIS A 78 0.49 7.86 15.39
C HIS A 78 0.33 9.37 15.55
N LEU A 79 -0.84 9.93 15.20
CA LEU A 79 -1.08 11.37 15.31
C LEU A 79 -1.03 11.85 16.76
N ASN A 80 -1.58 11.06 17.69
CA ASN A 80 -1.67 11.40 19.12
C ASN A 80 -0.54 10.83 19.98
N GLY A 81 0.36 10.04 19.43
CA GLY A 81 1.40 9.37 20.20
C GLY A 81 0.86 8.32 21.18
N ARG A 82 -0.25 7.65 20.84
CA ARG A 82 -0.89 6.67 21.71
C ARG A 82 -0.36 5.25 21.46
N GLY A 83 0.40 4.71 22.39
CA GLY A 83 1.05 3.39 22.26
C GLY A 83 2.22 3.36 21.27
N VAL A 84 2.52 4.50 20.64
CA VAL A 84 3.65 4.69 19.73
C VAL A 84 4.16 6.13 19.87
N PRO A 85 5.41 6.45 19.53
CA PRO A 85 5.85 7.84 19.39
C PRO A 85 5.00 8.59 18.36
N GLY A 86 4.59 9.82 18.68
CA GLY A 86 3.84 10.68 17.76
C GLY A 86 4.61 10.92 16.46
N ASN A 87 3.93 10.73 15.31
CA ASN A 87 4.56 10.89 13.99
C ASN A 87 3.49 11.21 12.93
N ASP A 88 3.43 12.48 12.53
CA ASP A 88 2.45 12.97 11.56
C ASP A 88 2.64 12.32 10.17
N ALA A 89 3.88 12.05 9.76
CA ALA A 89 4.15 11.44 8.46
C ALA A 89 3.58 10.01 8.38
N LYS A 90 3.75 9.21 9.44
CA LYS A 90 3.16 7.88 9.57
C LYS A 90 1.63 7.95 9.67
N ALA A 91 1.11 8.90 10.44
CA ALA A 91 -0.34 9.12 10.54
C ALA A 91 -0.96 9.41 9.18
N VAL A 92 -0.34 10.28 8.37
CA VAL A 92 -0.78 10.59 7.00
C VAL A 92 -0.75 9.35 6.11
N GLY A 93 0.28 8.51 6.21
CA GLY A 93 0.35 7.23 5.49
C GLY A 93 -0.87 6.33 5.79
N TRP A 94 -1.19 6.16 7.08
CA TRP A 94 -2.33 5.36 7.52
C TRP A 94 -3.68 5.96 7.10
N PHE A 95 -3.86 7.28 7.20
CA PHE A 95 -5.09 7.94 6.74
C PHE A 95 -5.26 7.86 5.22
N ARG A 96 -4.17 7.87 4.43
CA ARG A 96 -4.24 7.61 2.98
C ARG A 96 -4.74 6.19 2.69
N LEU A 97 -4.24 5.19 3.41
CA LEU A 97 -4.75 3.83 3.28
C LEU A 97 -6.23 3.77 3.66
N ALA A 98 -6.62 4.31 4.81
CA ALA A 98 -8.02 4.33 5.25
C ALA A 98 -8.94 4.96 4.20
N LYS A 99 -8.55 6.11 3.64
CA LYS A 99 -9.28 6.78 2.54
C LYS A 99 -9.41 5.88 1.31
N THR A 100 -8.33 5.21 0.90
CA THR A 100 -8.33 4.30 -0.26
C THR A 100 -9.26 3.11 -0.03
N LEU A 101 -9.32 2.62 1.21
CA LEU A 101 -10.23 1.57 1.64
C LEU A 101 -11.68 2.07 1.88
N GLY A 102 -11.97 3.35 1.60
CA GLY A 102 -13.32 3.92 1.63
C GLY A 102 -13.70 4.69 2.89
N ASP A 103 -12.76 4.96 3.82
CA ASP A 103 -13.07 5.76 5.02
C ASP A 103 -13.23 7.25 4.68
N ALA A 104 -14.45 7.77 4.85
CA ALA A 104 -14.77 9.17 4.55
C ALA A 104 -14.22 10.16 5.60
N HIS A 105 -13.95 9.71 6.84
CA HIS A 105 -13.38 10.56 7.89
C HIS A 105 -11.91 10.80 7.63
N ALA A 106 -11.18 9.76 7.21
CA ALA A 106 -9.79 9.88 6.81
C ALA A 106 -9.59 10.88 5.67
N ALA A 107 -10.51 10.91 4.68
CA ALA A 107 -10.46 11.87 3.59
C ALA A 107 -10.48 13.33 4.09
N ARG A 108 -11.43 13.66 4.99
CA ARG A 108 -11.53 15.00 5.60
C ARG A 108 -10.34 15.37 6.48
N LEU A 109 -9.74 14.39 7.14
CA LEU A 109 -8.58 14.62 8.00
C LEU A 109 -7.32 14.91 7.18
N LEU A 110 -7.13 14.22 6.07
CA LEU A 110 -6.03 14.46 5.15
C LEU A 110 -6.01 15.89 4.59
N ASP A 111 -7.19 16.48 4.36
CA ASP A 111 -7.29 17.89 3.91
C ASP A 111 -6.74 18.86 4.96
N ARG A 112 -6.77 18.51 6.25
CA ARG A 112 -6.19 19.30 7.35
C ARG A 112 -4.71 19.06 7.57
N LEU A 113 -4.21 17.90 7.14
CA LEU A 113 -2.81 17.48 7.22
C LEU A 113 -2.04 17.76 5.92
N MET A 114 -2.57 18.66 5.06
CA MET A 114 -1.91 19.06 3.82
C MET A 114 -0.53 19.63 4.11
N GLY A 115 0.48 19.17 3.34
CA GLY A 115 1.88 19.59 3.49
C GLY A 115 2.73 18.67 4.37
N VAL A 116 2.15 17.69 5.06
CA VAL A 116 2.92 16.63 5.72
C VAL A 116 3.32 15.58 4.69
N ASP A 117 4.62 15.38 4.52
CA ASP A 117 5.15 14.37 3.61
C ASP A 117 5.14 12.99 4.27
N ALA A 118 4.35 12.07 3.74
CA ALA A 118 4.25 10.69 4.23
C ALA A 118 5.35 9.81 3.62
N THR A 119 6.61 10.15 3.89
CA THR A 119 7.77 9.39 3.38
C THR A 119 8.18 8.23 4.28
N GLU A 120 7.65 8.18 5.52
CA GLU A 120 7.97 7.12 6.46
C GLU A 120 6.99 5.95 6.34
N ASP A 121 7.55 4.73 6.31
CA ASP A 121 6.73 3.52 6.36
C ASP A 121 6.12 3.34 7.75
N PRO A 122 4.86 2.92 7.81
CA PRO A 122 4.24 2.51 9.06
C PRO A 122 4.97 1.29 9.66
N ASP A 123 5.16 1.31 10.97
CA ASP A 123 5.99 0.35 11.69
C ASP A 123 5.62 -1.12 11.50
N CYS A 124 4.38 -1.42 11.17
CA CYS A 124 3.87 -2.79 10.99
C CYS A 124 3.70 -3.22 9.53
N LEU A 125 3.99 -2.35 8.57
CA LEU A 125 4.05 -2.68 7.15
C LEU A 125 5.51 -2.80 6.70
N VAL A 126 6.28 -3.61 7.41
CA VAL A 126 7.64 -3.92 6.99
C VAL A 126 7.56 -4.84 5.80
N LEU A 127 8.00 -4.34 4.64
CA LEU A 127 8.28 -5.19 3.49
C LEU A 127 9.55 -5.99 3.81
N GLY A 128 9.39 -7.22 4.31
CA GLY A 128 10.48 -8.17 4.46
C GLY A 128 11.09 -8.55 3.12
N GLU A 129 12.09 -9.45 3.13
CA GLU A 129 12.76 -9.90 1.89
C GLU A 129 11.82 -10.59 0.90
N THR A 130 10.82 -11.32 1.41
CA THR A 130 9.80 -12.01 0.60
C THR A 130 8.38 -11.63 1.08
N PRO A 131 7.93 -10.40 0.81
CA PRO A 131 6.62 -9.94 1.28
C PRO A 131 5.49 -10.67 0.56
N ARG A 132 4.40 -10.94 1.28
CA ARG A 132 3.19 -11.48 0.67
C ARG A 132 2.51 -10.43 -0.22
N ARG A 133 1.73 -10.88 -1.20
CA ARG A 133 1.01 -10.02 -2.14
C ARG A 133 0.17 -8.95 -1.42
N GLU A 134 -0.58 -9.34 -0.41
CA GLU A 134 -1.46 -8.43 0.34
C GLU A 134 -0.66 -7.31 1.03
N THR A 135 0.53 -7.65 1.55
CA THR A 135 1.43 -6.66 2.17
C THR A 135 1.98 -5.68 1.13
N ILE A 136 2.32 -6.16 -0.07
CA ILE A 136 2.79 -5.31 -1.17
C ILE A 136 1.67 -4.38 -1.63
N GLU A 137 0.47 -4.90 -1.86
CA GLU A 137 -0.70 -4.11 -2.29
C GLU A 137 -1.03 -3.02 -1.26
N THR A 138 -1.07 -3.37 0.02
CA THR A 138 -1.28 -2.41 1.11
C THR A 138 -0.22 -1.31 1.11
N TRP A 139 1.06 -1.68 0.99
CA TRP A 139 2.15 -0.72 0.93
C TRP A 139 2.04 0.21 -0.30
N VAL A 140 1.67 -0.33 -1.46
CA VAL A 140 1.45 0.47 -2.68
C VAL A 140 0.32 1.47 -2.48
N HIS A 141 -0.81 1.06 -1.88
CA HIS A 141 -1.93 1.97 -1.59
C HIS A 141 -1.53 3.15 -0.70
N MET A 142 -0.61 2.93 0.23
CA MET A 142 -0.11 4.00 1.10
C MET A 142 0.86 4.95 0.38
N GLN A 143 1.69 4.41 -0.51
CA GLN A 143 2.83 5.15 -1.08
C GLN A 143 2.57 5.72 -2.48
N ALA A 144 1.71 5.13 -3.29
CA ALA A 144 1.50 5.55 -4.68
C ALA A 144 1.12 7.03 -4.82
N ALA A 145 0.29 7.55 -3.90
CA ALA A 145 -0.12 8.95 -3.91
C ALA A 145 1.05 9.94 -3.71
N SER A 146 2.12 9.57 -2.98
CA SER A 146 3.32 10.41 -2.82
C SER A 146 4.12 10.55 -4.12
N HIS A 147 3.88 9.64 -5.06
CA HIS A 147 4.44 9.69 -6.42
C HIS A 147 3.42 10.20 -7.45
N ALA A 148 2.26 10.71 -7.00
CA ALA A 148 1.12 11.11 -7.83
C ALA A 148 0.69 10.00 -8.80
N LEU A 149 0.69 8.75 -8.34
CA LEU A 149 0.26 7.57 -9.08
C LEU A 149 -1.04 6.98 -8.51
N ASP A 150 -1.86 6.43 -9.40
CA ASP A 150 -2.99 5.58 -9.01
C ASP A 150 -2.44 4.22 -8.53
N PRO A 151 -2.75 3.77 -7.30
CA PRO A 151 -2.25 2.50 -6.77
C PRO A 151 -2.64 1.30 -7.64
N GLU A 152 -3.83 1.30 -8.25
CA GLU A 152 -4.26 0.21 -9.13
C GLU A 152 -3.42 0.09 -10.40
N LEU A 153 -2.89 1.21 -10.92
CA LEU A 153 -1.92 1.18 -12.01
C LEU A 153 -0.61 0.53 -11.58
N VAL A 154 -0.09 0.93 -10.42
CA VAL A 154 1.16 0.36 -9.87
C VAL A 154 1.01 -1.14 -9.63
N ILE A 155 -0.09 -1.58 -9.02
CA ILE A 155 -0.41 -3.00 -8.79
C ILE A 155 -0.48 -3.77 -10.11
N ALA A 156 -1.12 -3.21 -11.15
CA ALA A 156 -1.18 -3.84 -12.46
C ALA A 156 0.20 -3.98 -13.13
N VAL A 157 1.11 -3.02 -12.90
CA VAL A 157 2.50 -3.10 -13.37
C VAL A 157 3.26 -4.19 -12.60
N ILE A 158 3.19 -4.23 -11.27
CA ILE A 158 3.85 -5.26 -10.45
C ILE A 158 3.40 -6.68 -10.86
N GLU A 159 2.09 -6.87 -11.04
CA GLU A 159 1.53 -8.15 -11.51
C GLU A 159 2.05 -8.53 -12.90
N ALA A 160 2.24 -7.53 -13.78
CA ALA A 160 2.76 -7.75 -15.12
C ALA A 160 4.27 -8.05 -15.11
N GLU A 161 5.05 -7.46 -14.23
CA GLU A 161 6.51 -7.58 -14.20
C GLU A 161 6.97 -8.85 -13.49
N SER A 162 6.50 -9.09 -12.28
CA SER A 162 7.00 -10.16 -11.41
C SER A 162 5.92 -11.12 -10.90
N ASN A 163 4.65 -10.81 -11.11
CA ASN A 163 3.55 -11.46 -10.41
C ASN A 163 3.75 -11.46 -8.87
N PHE A 164 4.23 -10.33 -8.32
CA PHE A 164 4.53 -10.12 -6.90
C PHE A 164 5.71 -10.94 -6.35
N ASP A 165 6.56 -11.51 -7.19
CA ASP A 165 7.77 -12.19 -6.75
C ASP A 165 8.92 -11.17 -6.57
N ALA A 166 9.30 -10.93 -5.31
CA ALA A 166 10.38 -10.00 -4.96
C ALA A 166 11.76 -10.49 -5.44
N ASN A 167 11.91 -11.80 -5.68
CA ASN A 167 13.14 -12.42 -6.14
C ASN A 167 13.16 -12.69 -7.66
N ALA A 168 12.16 -12.21 -8.38
CA ALA A 168 12.08 -12.41 -9.83
C ALA A 168 13.26 -11.77 -10.55
N GLN A 169 13.87 -12.53 -11.47
CA GLN A 169 14.91 -12.05 -12.38
C GLN A 169 14.60 -12.49 -13.80
N SER A 170 14.56 -11.51 -14.72
CA SER A 170 14.35 -11.80 -16.14
C SER A 170 15.65 -12.28 -16.83
N PRO A 171 15.55 -12.92 -18.00
CA PRO A 171 16.72 -13.26 -18.82
C PRO A 171 17.55 -12.04 -19.25
N LYS A 172 16.96 -10.84 -19.22
CA LYS A 172 17.62 -9.56 -19.49
C LYS A 172 18.19 -8.91 -18.22
N HIS A 173 18.21 -9.62 -17.10
CA HIS A 173 18.70 -9.15 -15.79
C HIS A 173 17.88 -8.02 -15.16
N ALA A 174 16.63 -7.83 -15.53
CA ALA A 174 15.71 -7.01 -14.76
C ALA A 174 15.33 -7.73 -13.45
N LYS A 175 15.23 -7.02 -12.34
CA LYS A 175 15.21 -7.59 -10.99
C LYS A 175 14.06 -7.06 -10.12
N GLY A 176 13.53 -7.92 -9.26
CA GLY A 176 12.60 -7.60 -8.19
C GLY A 176 11.17 -7.33 -8.65
N LEU A 177 10.36 -6.80 -7.75
CA LEU A 177 8.90 -6.62 -7.92
C LEU A 177 8.50 -5.84 -9.17
N MET A 178 9.24 -4.78 -9.49
CA MET A 178 8.96 -3.92 -10.65
C MET A 178 10.00 -4.09 -11.77
N GLN A 179 10.79 -5.19 -11.75
CA GLN A 179 11.73 -5.59 -12.80
C GLN A 179 12.65 -4.46 -13.28
N LEU A 180 13.38 -3.85 -12.36
CA LEU A 180 14.29 -2.77 -12.68
C LEU A 180 15.62 -3.29 -13.25
N MET A 181 16.05 -2.71 -14.37
CA MET A 181 17.43 -2.84 -14.86
C MET A 181 18.38 -2.03 -13.97
N ASP A 182 19.63 -2.47 -13.79
CA ASP A 182 20.61 -1.82 -12.90
C ASP A 182 20.81 -0.34 -13.23
N SER A 183 20.82 0.04 -14.51
CA SER A 183 20.92 1.44 -14.93
C SER A 183 19.70 2.27 -14.54
N THR A 184 18.51 1.71 -14.67
CA THR A 184 17.26 2.34 -14.25
C THR A 184 17.19 2.44 -12.73
N ALA A 185 17.54 1.38 -12.02
CA ALA A 185 17.62 1.36 -10.55
C ALA A 185 18.51 2.50 -10.03
N LYS A 186 19.74 2.60 -10.55
CA LYS A 186 20.68 3.68 -10.19
C LYS A 186 20.12 5.07 -10.50
N ARG A 187 19.51 5.26 -11.68
CA ARG A 187 18.93 6.54 -12.10
C ARG A 187 17.82 7.03 -11.17
N PHE A 188 17.03 6.10 -10.62
CA PHE A 188 15.89 6.42 -9.74
C PHE A 188 16.17 6.20 -8.25
N GLY A 189 17.47 6.16 -7.86
CA GLY A 189 17.91 6.20 -6.46
C GLY A 189 17.74 4.88 -5.71
N VAL A 190 17.80 3.75 -6.41
CA VAL A 190 17.79 2.41 -5.83
C VAL A 190 19.23 1.94 -5.64
N ASN A 191 19.62 1.74 -4.38
CA ASN A 191 20.96 1.23 -4.01
C ASN A 191 20.97 -0.30 -3.93
N ASP A 192 19.87 -0.89 -3.46
CA ASP A 192 19.66 -2.32 -3.41
C ASP A 192 18.38 -2.69 -4.18
N VAL A 193 18.56 -3.25 -5.37
CA VAL A 193 17.47 -3.61 -6.27
C VAL A 193 16.67 -4.81 -5.76
N TRP A 194 17.24 -5.61 -4.85
CA TRP A 194 16.57 -6.74 -4.22
C TRP A 194 15.77 -6.37 -2.98
N SER A 195 15.99 -5.17 -2.43
CA SER A 195 15.13 -4.63 -1.39
C SER A 195 13.74 -4.34 -1.96
N PRO A 196 12.67 -5.05 -1.53
CA PRO A 196 11.33 -4.85 -2.07
C PRO A 196 10.88 -3.40 -2.00
N ARG A 197 11.17 -2.72 -0.87
CA ARG A 197 10.87 -1.30 -0.67
C ARG A 197 11.57 -0.40 -1.68
N GLN A 198 12.89 -0.57 -1.84
CA GLN A 198 13.65 0.29 -2.76
C GLN A 198 13.25 0.03 -4.21
N ASN A 199 12.99 -1.24 -4.56
CA ASN A 199 12.55 -1.64 -5.88
C ASN A 199 11.19 -1.01 -6.24
N LEU A 200 10.20 -1.09 -5.34
CA LEU A 200 8.90 -0.46 -5.51
C LEU A 200 9.02 1.07 -5.61
N THR A 201 9.77 1.71 -4.71
CA THR A 201 9.96 3.17 -4.73
C THR A 201 10.62 3.63 -6.04
N GLY A 202 11.69 2.97 -6.48
CA GLY A 202 12.37 3.28 -7.73
C GLY A 202 11.51 3.02 -8.96
N GLY A 203 10.77 1.91 -8.97
CA GLY A 203 9.82 1.58 -10.03
C GLY A 203 8.68 2.59 -10.17
N MET A 204 8.12 3.05 -9.05
CA MET A 204 7.10 4.11 -9.05
C MET A 204 7.67 5.45 -9.54
N ARG A 205 8.89 5.83 -9.14
CA ARG A 205 9.56 7.03 -9.66
C ARG A 205 9.78 6.96 -11.16
N TYR A 206 10.21 5.81 -11.66
CA TYR A 206 10.40 5.59 -13.10
C TYR A 206 9.06 5.65 -13.85
N LEU A 207 8.02 4.98 -13.35
CA LEU A 207 6.69 5.00 -13.94
C LEU A 207 6.12 6.44 -13.98
N ALA A 208 6.19 7.17 -12.88
CA ALA A 208 5.76 8.57 -12.79
C ALA A 208 6.53 9.47 -13.76
N TRP A 209 7.85 9.26 -13.90
CA TRP A 209 8.68 9.98 -14.87
C TRP A 209 8.24 9.70 -16.30
N LEU A 210 7.94 8.44 -16.66
CA LEU A 210 7.45 8.07 -17.98
C LEU A 210 6.06 8.67 -18.28
N ILE A 211 5.17 8.66 -17.31
CA ILE A 211 3.83 9.26 -17.45
C ILE A 211 3.95 10.77 -17.72
N ARG A 212 4.84 11.48 -16.99
CA ARG A 212 5.14 12.91 -17.29
C ARG A 212 5.72 13.08 -18.68
N ARG A 213 6.71 12.26 -19.06
CA ARG A 213 7.38 12.33 -20.35
C ARG A 213 6.42 12.19 -21.52
N PHE A 214 5.41 11.37 -21.39
CA PHE A 214 4.42 11.08 -22.44
C PHE A 214 3.06 11.71 -22.18
N ASP A 215 3.03 12.81 -21.41
CA ASP A 215 1.85 13.64 -21.17
C ASP A 215 0.60 12.84 -20.76
N GLY A 216 0.79 11.85 -19.91
CA GLY A 216 -0.30 11.00 -19.38
C GLY A 216 -0.78 9.89 -20.31
N ASP A 217 -0.23 9.74 -21.52
CA ASP A 217 -0.53 8.59 -22.39
C ASP A 217 0.10 7.32 -21.83
N LEU A 218 -0.74 6.46 -21.22
CA LEU A 218 -0.29 5.21 -20.61
C LEU A 218 0.22 4.20 -21.64
N ARG A 219 -0.21 4.27 -22.90
CA ARG A 219 0.29 3.35 -23.92
C ARG A 219 1.76 3.62 -24.21
N LEU A 220 2.13 4.90 -24.29
CA LEU A 220 3.51 5.32 -24.51
C LEU A 220 4.36 5.14 -23.24
N ALA A 221 3.82 5.51 -22.07
CA ALA A 221 4.50 5.35 -20.79
C ALA A 221 4.83 3.87 -20.50
N LEU A 222 3.87 2.96 -20.64
CA LEU A 222 4.06 1.53 -20.45
C LEU A 222 4.95 0.91 -21.53
N ALA A 223 4.89 1.39 -22.77
CA ALA A 223 5.83 0.97 -23.82
C ALA A 223 7.26 1.38 -23.45
N GLY A 224 7.44 2.61 -22.95
CA GLY A 224 8.72 3.10 -22.43
C GLY A 224 9.21 2.29 -21.24
N TYR A 225 8.33 1.88 -20.34
CA TYR A 225 8.68 1.03 -19.20
C TYR A 225 9.23 -0.33 -19.63
N ASN A 226 8.55 -1.01 -20.56
CA ASN A 226 8.90 -2.35 -21.02
C ASN A 226 10.05 -2.38 -22.06
N ALA A 227 10.02 -1.48 -23.04
CA ALA A 227 10.97 -1.48 -24.16
C ALA A 227 12.08 -0.43 -24.02
N GLY A 228 11.96 0.49 -23.07
CA GLY A 228 12.79 1.67 -22.91
C GLY A 228 12.24 2.87 -23.67
N GLU A 229 12.31 4.06 -23.05
CA GLU A 229 11.79 5.32 -23.61
C GLU A 229 12.40 5.67 -24.96
N ARG A 230 13.69 5.36 -25.18
CA ARG A 230 14.35 5.62 -26.46
C ARG A 230 13.72 4.85 -27.62
N ARG A 231 13.22 3.63 -27.39
CA ARG A 231 12.53 2.86 -28.42
C ARG A 231 11.18 3.45 -28.79
N VAL A 232 10.51 4.08 -27.85
CA VAL A 232 9.27 4.82 -28.11
C VAL A 232 9.57 6.03 -28.98
N ASP A 233 10.66 6.77 -28.67
CA ASP A 233 11.10 7.92 -29.47
C ASP A 233 11.52 7.49 -30.90
N GLU A 234 12.31 6.43 -31.06
CA GLU A 234 12.78 5.91 -32.36
C GLU A 234 11.62 5.47 -33.28
N HIS A 235 10.49 5.05 -32.72
CA HIS A 235 9.33 4.58 -33.48
C HIS A 235 8.21 5.61 -33.55
N ASP A 236 8.40 6.79 -32.98
CA ASP A 236 7.36 7.82 -32.84
C ASP A 236 6.04 7.24 -32.32
N GLY A 237 6.13 6.37 -31.30
CA GLY A 237 5.00 5.67 -30.74
C GLY A 237 5.33 4.30 -30.14
N VAL A 238 4.30 3.47 -29.97
CA VAL A 238 4.46 2.12 -29.43
C VAL A 238 5.28 1.25 -30.40
N PRO A 239 6.47 0.75 -29.98
CA PRO A 239 7.30 -0.10 -30.82
C PRO A 239 6.57 -1.37 -31.28
N PRO A 240 6.85 -1.88 -32.50
CA PRO A 240 6.16 -3.04 -33.07
C PRO A 240 6.58 -4.38 -32.44
N PHE A 241 7.06 -4.39 -31.19
CA PHE A 241 7.49 -5.58 -30.51
C PHE A 241 6.31 -6.36 -29.94
N ALA A 242 6.22 -7.65 -30.24
CA ALA A 242 5.11 -8.51 -29.78
C ALA A 242 5.03 -8.57 -28.24
N GLU A 243 6.19 -8.60 -27.55
CA GLU A 243 6.31 -8.57 -26.09
C GLU A 243 5.67 -7.29 -25.54
N THR A 244 6.08 -6.13 -26.02
CA THR A 244 5.57 -4.83 -25.56
C THR A 244 4.07 -4.69 -25.80
N ARG A 245 3.55 -5.10 -26.96
CA ARG A 245 2.11 -5.06 -27.22
C ARG A 245 1.29 -5.96 -26.29
N LYS A 246 1.81 -7.16 -25.93
CA LYS A 246 1.17 -8.04 -24.95
C LYS A 246 1.19 -7.43 -23.56
N TYR A 247 2.31 -6.82 -23.19
CA TYR A 247 2.48 -6.13 -21.90
C TYR A 247 1.45 -5.01 -21.75
N LEU A 248 1.37 -4.10 -22.70
CA LEU A 248 0.38 -3.02 -22.70
C LEU A 248 -1.05 -3.56 -22.57
N LYS A 249 -1.40 -4.54 -23.40
CA LYS A 249 -2.74 -5.12 -23.41
C LYS A 249 -3.11 -5.70 -22.03
N ARG A 250 -2.16 -6.37 -21.35
CA ARG A 250 -2.38 -6.95 -20.03
C ARG A 250 -2.66 -5.87 -19.00
N ILE A 251 -1.80 -4.84 -18.91
CA ILE A 251 -1.93 -3.78 -17.90
C ILE A 251 -3.16 -2.93 -18.15
N ILE A 252 -3.38 -2.45 -19.38
CA ILE A 252 -4.53 -1.61 -19.73
C ILE A 252 -5.85 -2.37 -19.48
N LYS A 253 -5.91 -3.68 -19.79
CA LYS A 253 -7.09 -4.48 -19.48
C LYS A 253 -7.34 -4.58 -17.97
N ARG A 254 -6.30 -4.72 -17.15
CA ARG A 254 -6.39 -4.84 -15.69
C ARG A 254 -6.74 -3.50 -15.05
N TYR A 255 -6.10 -2.42 -15.50
CA TYR A 255 -6.30 -1.07 -14.95
C TYR A 255 -7.57 -0.37 -15.49
N GLY A 256 -8.01 -0.69 -16.70
CA GLY A 256 -9.25 -0.18 -17.29
C GLY A 256 -9.16 1.22 -17.89
N ARG A 257 -7.98 1.85 -17.95
CA ARG A 257 -7.77 3.21 -18.50
C ARG A 257 -6.56 3.26 -19.43
N ASN A 258 -6.61 4.18 -20.41
CA ASN A 258 -5.51 4.42 -21.36
C ASN A 258 -4.69 5.68 -21.01
N THR A 259 -5.17 6.47 -20.04
CA THR A 259 -4.54 7.71 -19.61
C THR A 259 -4.44 7.76 -18.09
N HIS A 260 -3.49 8.54 -17.59
CA HIS A 260 -3.29 8.85 -16.18
C HIS A 260 -3.09 10.37 -16.06
N PRO A 261 -3.58 11.02 -14.99
CA PRO A 261 -3.22 12.40 -14.72
C PRO A 261 -1.69 12.56 -14.71
N VAL A 262 -1.21 13.65 -15.29
CA VAL A 262 0.24 13.90 -15.33
C VAL A 262 0.73 14.16 -13.91
N PRO A 263 1.65 13.33 -13.37
CA PRO A 263 2.22 13.55 -12.05
C PRO A 263 2.92 14.91 -11.98
N SER A 264 2.71 15.69 -10.91
CA SER A 264 3.46 16.93 -10.69
C SER A 264 4.96 16.65 -10.59
N ASP A 265 5.78 17.59 -11.06
CA ASP A 265 7.22 17.48 -10.90
C ASP A 265 7.56 17.69 -9.40
N PRO A 266 8.32 16.80 -8.75
CA PRO A 266 8.69 16.95 -7.35
C PRO A 266 9.53 18.23 -7.07
N GLY A 267 10.02 18.91 -8.12
CA GLY A 267 10.75 20.18 -8.02
C GLY A 267 9.91 21.45 -8.18
N THR A 268 8.65 21.36 -8.62
CA THR A 268 7.76 22.52 -8.73
C THR A 268 6.94 22.66 -7.45
N LYS A 269 7.43 23.45 -6.48
CA LYS A 269 6.53 24.06 -5.50
C LYS A 269 5.53 24.90 -6.29
N THR A 270 4.27 24.51 -6.31
CA THR A 270 3.19 25.41 -6.73
C THR A 270 3.11 26.51 -5.68
N ASP A 271 3.77 27.64 -5.96
CA ASP A 271 3.49 28.89 -5.26
C ASP A 271 2.04 29.27 -5.58
N ASN A 272 1.18 29.06 -4.60
CA ASN A 272 -0.17 29.64 -4.53
C ASN A 272 -0.32 30.34 -3.20
#